data_0cd4505196c5bb7487206ff19076406c
#
_entry.id   0cd4505196c5bb7487206ff19076406c
#
_cell.length_a   1.000
_cell.length_b   1.000
_cell.length_c   1.000
_cell.angle_alpha   90.00
_cell.angle_beta   90.00
_cell.angle_gamma   90.00
#
_symmetry.space_group_name_H-M   'P 1'
#
loop_
_entity.id
_entity.type
_entity.pdbx_description
1 polymer ?
#
loop_
_entity_poly.entity_id
_entity_poly.type
_entity_poly.pdbx_seq_one_letter_code
_entity_poly.pdbx_strand_id
1 'polypeptide(L)'
;MSLINWDLSLLSDNGWFPRRERFDLRTIFVGSVVMGSVAMVVAGPLGLGVAIYLSEYAPARVRRIVKPVIEVLAGIPSVIVGYFVLRFIAPEIVSPVFNPATQNNMLAAGIGIGVLVIPIMASVSEDALAAVPNSLREASYGIGARKFDTVVSAVLPAAVSGLVAAFIIAVSRAIGETMVATMAGGFDGAGLFEGAYPTNRGLTMTAAMTNAVGGTDQDVGGPSFEVLYFVGVLLFGLTLILNVVGNRVVNRVREKY
;
A
#
# COMPACT_ATOMS: atom_id res chain seq x y z
N MET A 1 -13.31 -28.96 -17.91
CA MET A 1 -12.67 -28.36 -16.73
C MET A 1 -11.32 -29.10 -16.56
N SER A 2 -10.34 -28.75 -17.39
CA SER A 2 -8.99 -29.29 -17.26
C SER A 2 -8.38 -28.63 -16.04
N LEU A 3 -8.09 -29.44 -15.02
CA LEU A 3 -7.26 -29.02 -13.90
C LEU A 3 -5.99 -28.44 -14.51
N ILE A 4 -5.71 -27.16 -14.22
CA ILE A 4 -4.48 -26.49 -14.58
C ILE A 4 -3.36 -27.48 -14.30
N ASN A 5 -2.62 -27.90 -15.32
CA ASN A 5 -1.34 -28.56 -15.13
C ASN A 5 -0.46 -27.51 -14.45
N TRP A 6 -0.39 -27.59 -13.13
CA TRP A 6 0.44 -26.75 -12.27
C TRP A 6 1.89 -27.08 -12.53
N ASP A 7 2.36 -26.68 -13.71
CA ASP A 7 3.75 -26.88 -14.08
C ASP A 7 4.57 -25.79 -13.38
N LEU A 8 5.62 -26.20 -12.69
CA LEU A 8 6.61 -25.30 -12.07
C LEU A 8 7.26 -24.34 -13.07
N SER A 9 7.02 -24.51 -14.36
CA SER A 9 7.38 -23.58 -15.44
C SER A 9 6.83 -22.17 -15.20
N LEU A 10 5.64 -22.01 -14.57
CA LEU A 10 5.08 -20.71 -14.18
C LEU A 10 5.97 -19.93 -13.20
N LEU A 11 6.92 -20.59 -12.55
CA LEU A 11 7.90 -19.97 -11.66
C LEU A 11 9.27 -19.79 -12.31
N SER A 12 9.49 -20.34 -13.50
CA SER A 12 10.79 -20.35 -14.17
C SER A 12 10.87 -19.48 -15.43
N ASP A 13 9.73 -19.02 -15.94
CA ASP A 13 9.68 -18.12 -17.08
C ASP A 13 10.31 -16.74 -16.76
N ASN A 14 10.93 -16.14 -17.77
CA ASN A 14 11.48 -14.80 -17.68
C ASN A 14 10.44 -13.77 -18.13
N GLY A 15 9.72 -13.17 -17.17
CA GLY A 15 8.79 -12.08 -17.39
C GLY A 15 7.34 -12.51 -17.62
N TRP A 16 6.44 -11.52 -17.51
CA TRP A 16 4.99 -11.66 -17.66
C TRP A 16 4.54 -11.16 -19.03
N PHE A 17 4.32 -12.07 -19.95
CA PHE A 17 3.90 -11.78 -21.33
C PHE A 17 2.74 -12.72 -21.75
N PRO A 18 1.50 -12.44 -21.41
CA PRO A 18 0.34 -13.30 -21.67
C PRO A 18 0.18 -13.69 -23.16
N ARG A 19 0.45 -12.77 -24.08
CA ARG A 19 0.40 -13.03 -25.54
C ARG A 19 1.40 -14.09 -26.02
N ARG A 20 2.43 -14.34 -25.23
CA ARG A 20 3.47 -15.34 -25.52
C ARG A 20 3.35 -16.55 -24.61
N GLU A 21 2.23 -16.67 -23.90
CA GLU A 21 1.97 -17.71 -22.91
C GLU A 21 3.07 -17.83 -21.84
N ARG A 22 3.73 -16.68 -21.49
CA ARG A 22 4.73 -16.61 -20.45
C ARG A 22 4.14 -15.92 -19.23
N PHE A 23 4.18 -16.62 -18.10
CA PHE A 23 3.52 -16.21 -16.86
C PHE A 23 4.52 -16.27 -15.68
N ASP A 24 5.42 -15.30 -15.55
CA ASP A 24 6.32 -15.21 -14.41
C ASP A 24 5.63 -14.52 -13.23
N LEU A 25 5.12 -15.31 -12.30
CA LEU A 25 4.47 -14.83 -11.07
C LEU A 25 5.42 -14.02 -10.18
N ARG A 26 6.73 -14.31 -10.21
CA ARG A 26 7.72 -13.60 -9.39
C ARG A 26 7.82 -12.14 -9.81
N THR A 27 7.78 -11.86 -11.11
CA THR A 27 7.83 -10.50 -11.64
C THR A 27 6.69 -9.65 -11.14
N ILE A 28 5.44 -10.12 -11.25
CA ILE A 28 4.26 -9.38 -10.79
C ILE A 28 4.17 -9.27 -9.25
N PHE A 29 4.67 -10.29 -8.55
CA PHE A 29 4.78 -10.26 -7.08
C PHE A 29 5.80 -9.20 -6.63
N VAL A 30 6.99 -9.18 -7.20
CA VAL A 30 8.04 -8.19 -6.90
C VAL A 30 7.55 -6.78 -7.23
N GLY A 31 6.89 -6.57 -8.38
CA GLY A 31 6.29 -5.28 -8.71
C GLY A 31 5.29 -4.80 -7.66
N SER A 32 4.44 -5.71 -7.14
CA SER A 32 3.49 -5.40 -6.06
C SER A 32 4.20 -5.01 -4.76
N VAL A 33 5.27 -5.74 -4.39
CA VAL A 33 6.06 -5.47 -3.18
C VAL A 33 6.82 -4.15 -3.31
N VAL A 34 7.43 -3.86 -4.46
CA VAL A 34 8.17 -2.61 -4.69
C VAL A 34 7.23 -1.41 -4.60
N MET A 35 6.12 -1.42 -5.36
CA MET A 35 5.16 -0.30 -5.32
C MET A 35 4.53 -0.13 -3.94
N GLY A 36 4.17 -1.24 -3.27
CA GLY A 36 3.65 -1.23 -1.92
C GLY A 36 4.65 -0.69 -0.90
N SER A 37 5.92 -1.06 -1.01
CA SER A 37 6.99 -0.55 -0.14
C SER A 37 7.21 0.96 -0.31
N VAL A 38 7.27 1.44 -1.56
CA VAL A 38 7.34 2.88 -1.84
C VAL A 38 6.13 3.61 -1.26
N ALA A 39 4.93 3.06 -1.43
CA ALA A 39 3.71 3.64 -0.88
C ALA A 39 3.78 3.77 0.65
N MET A 40 4.30 2.76 1.34
CA MET A 40 4.42 2.78 2.81
C MET A 40 5.53 3.71 3.31
N VAL A 41 6.61 3.90 2.55
CA VAL A 41 7.64 4.92 2.86
C VAL A 41 7.03 6.33 2.85
N VAL A 42 6.03 6.58 2.01
CA VAL A 42 5.31 7.85 1.97
C VAL A 42 4.19 7.90 3.01
N ALA A 43 3.29 6.90 2.99
CA ALA A 43 2.09 6.90 3.82
C ALA A 43 2.36 6.68 5.31
N GLY A 44 3.37 5.87 5.64
CA GLY A 44 3.71 5.56 7.04
C GLY A 44 4.06 6.81 7.85
N PRO A 45 5.13 7.53 7.50
CA PRO A 45 5.54 8.72 8.25
C PRO A 45 4.50 9.83 8.21
N LEU A 46 3.92 10.12 7.03
CA LEU A 46 2.96 11.21 6.89
C LEU A 46 1.63 10.90 7.60
N GLY A 47 1.10 9.70 7.43
CA GLY A 47 -0.13 9.26 8.08
C GLY A 47 0.02 9.21 9.60
N LEU A 48 1.13 8.67 10.11
CA LEU A 48 1.41 8.64 11.54
C LEU A 48 1.60 10.06 12.10
N GLY A 49 2.32 10.93 11.38
CA GLY A 49 2.48 12.33 11.78
C GLY A 49 1.16 13.08 11.90
N VAL A 50 0.26 12.90 10.93
CA VAL A 50 -1.11 13.46 10.96
C VAL A 50 -1.89 12.89 12.14
N ALA A 51 -1.83 11.57 12.38
CA ALA A 51 -2.51 10.91 13.49
C ALA A 51 -2.06 11.45 14.85
N ILE A 52 -0.76 11.58 15.06
CA ILE A 52 -0.19 12.15 16.30
C ILE A 52 -0.63 13.60 16.47
N TYR A 53 -0.58 14.39 15.40
CA TYR A 53 -1.03 15.77 15.45
C TYR A 53 -2.51 15.87 15.87
N LEU A 54 -3.38 15.12 15.23
CA LEU A 54 -4.83 15.15 15.48
C LEU A 54 -5.18 14.62 16.88
N SER A 55 -4.53 13.53 17.31
CA SER A 55 -4.81 12.94 18.63
C SER A 55 -4.27 13.79 19.77
N GLU A 56 -3.04 14.27 19.67
CA GLU A 56 -2.32 14.83 20.80
C GLU A 56 -2.20 16.37 20.79
N TYR A 57 -2.11 16.99 19.61
CA TYR A 57 -1.81 18.42 19.50
C TYR A 57 -2.98 19.27 19.03
N ALA A 58 -3.87 18.73 18.20
CA ALA A 58 -4.96 19.51 17.62
C ALA A 58 -6.03 19.87 18.66
N PRO A 59 -6.50 21.12 18.68
CA PRO A 59 -7.66 21.47 19.48
C PRO A 59 -8.92 20.72 18.98
N ALA A 60 -9.87 20.46 19.86
CA ALA A 60 -11.07 19.67 19.55
C ALA A 60 -11.85 20.17 18.32
N ARG A 61 -11.82 21.50 18.07
CA ARG A 61 -12.47 22.09 16.88
C ARG A 61 -11.79 21.67 15.59
N VAL A 62 -10.45 21.69 15.56
CA VAL A 62 -9.66 21.29 14.38
C VAL A 62 -9.84 19.79 14.13
N ARG A 63 -9.72 18.95 15.15
CA ARG A 63 -9.94 17.51 15.04
C ARG A 63 -11.31 17.18 14.46
N ARG A 64 -12.37 17.86 14.93
CA ARG A 64 -13.76 17.65 14.47
C ARG A 64 -13.96 17.96 12.99
N ILE A 65 -13.16 18.86 12.41
CA ILE A 65 -13.24 19.23 10.99
C ILE A 65 -12.29 18.40 10.15
N VAL A 66 -11.05 18.27 10.59
CA VAL A 66 -9.97 17.64 9.77
C VAL A 66 -10.18 16.13 9.66
N LYS A 67 -10.62 15.44 10.72
CA LYS A 67 -10.84 13.99 10.66
C LYS A 67 -11.87 13.60 9.59
N PRO A 68 -13.09 14.15 9.53
CA PRO A 68 -14.02 13.85 8.43
C PRO A 68 -13.49 14.23 7.05
N VAL A 69 -12.70 15.31 6.92
CA VAL A 69 -12.08 15.68 5.64
C VAL A 69 -11.11 14.59 5.18
N ILE A 70 -10.27 14.08 6.09
CA ILE A 70 -9.34 12.97 5.79
C ILE A 70 -10.13 11.71 5.37
N GLU A 71 -11.22 11.39 6.05
CA GLU A 71 -12.06 10.24 5.72
C GLU A 71 -12.73 10.38 4.35
N VAL A 72 -13.18 11.59 3.99
CA VAL A 72 -13.69 11.87 2.63
C VAL A 72 -12.62 11.75 1.57
N LEU A 73 -11.38 12.19 1.86
CA LEU A 73 -10.24 12.05 0.95
C LEU A 73 -9.91 10.56 0.67
N ALA A 74 -10.17 9.66 1.61
CA ALA A 74 -10.04 8.22 1.39
C ALA A 74 -11.00 7.68 0.31
N GLY A 75 -12.07 8.40 0.01
CA GLY A 75 -13.05 8.06 -1.02
C GLY A 75 -12.73 8.58 -2.43
N ILE A 76 -11.60 9.27 -2.63
CA ILE A 76 -11.21 9.75 -3.96
C ILE A 76 -11.03 8.55 -4.91
N PRO A 77 -11.66 8.57 -6.12
CA PRO A 77 -11.46 7.52 -7.10
C PRO A 77 -10.00 7.37 -7.50
N SER A 78 -9.46 6.16 -7.39
CA SER A 78 -8.04 5.88 -7.65
C SER A 78 -7.62 6.19 -9.09
N VAL A 79 -8.55 6.15 -10.04
CA VAL A 79 -8.31 6.60 -11.43
C VAL A 79 -7.87 8.06 -11.50
N ILE A 80 -8.51 8.93 -10.72
CA ILE A 80 -8.15 10.37 -10.66
C ILE A 80 -6.72 10.52 -10.13
N VAL A 81 -6.39 9.79 -9.09
CA VAL A 81 -5.02 9.81 -8.53
C VAL A 81 -4.02 9.23 -9.53
N GLY A 82 -4.36 8.13 -10.23
CA GLY A 82 -3.52 7.58 -11.30
C GLY A 82 -3.23 8.60 -12.41
N TYR A 83 -4.24 9.34 -12.84
CA TYR A 83 -4.06 10.43 -13.80
C TYR A 83 -3.18 11.57 -13.24
N PHE A 84 -3.40 11.96 -11.99
CA PHE A 84 -2.58 12.96 -11.30
C PHE A 84 -1.12 12.53 -11.18
N VAL A 85 -0.86 11.25 -10.91
CA VAL A 85 0.50 10.70 -10.90
C VAL A 85 1.18 10.90 -12.24
N LEU A 86 0.50 10.55 -13.34
CA LEU A 86 1.06 10.67 -14.69
C LEU A 86 1.30 12.13 -15.11
N ARG A 87 0.41 13.03 -14.72
CA ARG A 87 0.44 14.43 -15.21
C ARG A 87 1.24 15.34 -14.29
N PHE A 88 1.45 14.99 -13.04
CA PHE A 88 2.11 15.84 -12.07
C PHE A 88 3.24 15.12 -11.31
N ILE A 89 2.97 14.01 -10.60
CA ILE A 89 3.98 13.37 -9.75
C ILE A 89 5.17 12.85 -10.58
N ALA A 90 4.89 12.16 -11.69
CA ALA A 90 5.94 11.59 -12.51
C ALA A 90 6.82 12.67 -13.19
N PRO A 91 6.26 13.68 -13.91
CA PRO A 91 7.08 14.67 -14.59
C PRO A 91 7.69 15.72 -13.66
N GLU A 92 6.96 16.20 -12.63
CA GLU A 92 7.37 17.35 -11.83
C GLU A 92 8.13 16.96 -10.55
N ILE A 93 7.92 15.74 -10.03
CA ILE A 93 8.54 15.30 -8.77
C ILE A 93 9.59 14.22 -9.03
N VAL A 94 9.21 13.13 -9.74
CA VAL A 94 10.09 11.98 -9.91
C VAL A 94 11.15 12.22 -10.97
N SER A 95 10.77 12.75 -12.14
CA SER A 95 11.71 12.94 -13.25
C SER A 95 12.86 13.90 -12.94
N PRO A 96 12.66 15.04 -12.28
CA PRO A 96 13.77 15.96 -11.99
C PRO A 96 14.78 15.39 -10.98
N VAL A 97 14.35 14.49 -10.09
CA VAL A 97 15.18 13.95 -9.01
C VAL A 97 15.87 12.65 -9.41
N PHE A 98 15.12 11.74 -10.04
CA PHE A 98 15.57 10.36 -10.31
C PHE A 98 15.87 10.09 -11.78
N ASN A 99 15.50 10.99 -12.69
CA ASN A 99 15.69 10.86 -14.14
C ASN A 99 15.36 9.46 -14.70
N PRO A 100 14.14 8.93 -14.46
CA PRO A 100 13.75 7.62 -14.92
C PRO A 100 13.70 7.56 -16.46
N ALA A 101 13.97 6.40 -17.04
CA ALA A 101 13.93 6.20 -18.49
C ALA A 101 12.54 6.47 -19.11
N THR A 102 11.48 6.38 -18.31
CA THR A 102 10.10 6.61 -18.76
C THR A 102 9.26 7.28 -17.68
N GLN A 103 8.23 8.04 -18.09
CA GLN A 103 7.29 8.67 -17.15
C GLN A 103 6.52 7.65 -16.33
N ASN A 104 6.12 6.53 -16.94
CA ASN A 104 5.49 5.42 -16.23
C ASN A 104 6.58 4.63 -15.50
N ASN A 105 6.56 4.64 -14.19
CA ASN A 105 7.51 3.91 -13.35
C ASN A 105 6.90 3.56 -11.99
N MET A 106 7.47 2.54 -11.35
CA MET A 106 6.97 2.04 -10.07
C MET A 106 7.12 3.04 -8.92
N LEU A 107 8.13 3.94 -8.99
CA LEU A 107 8.36 4.95 -7.98
C LEU A 107 7.23 5.99 -7.98
N ALA A 108 6.88 6.53 -9.15
CA ALA A 108 5.78 7.47 -9.28
C ALA A 108 4.43 6.84 -8.88
N ALA A 109 4.18 5.61 -9.35
CA ALA A 109 2.99 4.86 -8.96
C ALA A 109 2.93 4.61 -7.46
N GLY A 110 4.04 4.18 -6.84
CA GLY A 110 4.14 3.95 -5.41
C GLY A 110 3.91 5.21 -4.57
N ILE A 111 4.45 6.37 -5.00
CA ILE A 111 4.17 7.67 -4.36
C ILE A 111 2.67 7.98 -4.43
N GLY A 112 2.04 7.80 -5.59
CA GLY A 112 0.60 8.03 -5.76
C GLY A 112 -0.27 7.10 -4.92
N ILE A 113 0.09 5.82 -4.84
CA ILE A 113 -0.56 4.86 -3.94
C ILE A 113 -0.37 5.31 -2.49
N GLY A 114 0.84 5.78 -2.13
CA GLY A 114 1.13 6.33 -0.80
C GLY A 114 0.19 7.48 -0.45
N VAL A 115 0.01 8.44 -1.34
CA VAL A 115 -0.93 9.57 -1.15
C VAL A 115 -2.36 9.08 -0.90
N LEU A 116 -2.82 8.07 -1.65
CA LEU A 116 -4.14 7.44 -1.45
C LEU A 116 -4.29 6.74 -0.10
N VAL A 117 -3.20 6.21 0.44
CA VAL A 117 -3.22 5.41 1.68
C VAL A 117 -3.01 6.27 2.93
N ILE A 118 -2.44 7.50 2.80
CA ILE A 118 -2.27 8.44 3.92
C ILE A 118 -3.55 8.60 4.75
N PRO A 119 -4.74 8.86 4.16
CA PRO A 119 -5.97 9.04 4.93
C PRO A 119 -6.33 7.84 5.81
N ILE A 120 -6.19 6.64 5.29
CA ILE A 120 -6.49 5.39 6.01
C ILE A 120 -5.50 5.21 7.15
N MET A 121 -4.20 5.36 6.86
CA MET A 121 -3.15 5.28 7.87
C MET A 121 -3.34 6.32 8.98
N ALA A 122 -3.69 7.56 8.62
CA ALA A 122 -3.92 8.64 9.57
C ALA A 122 -5.16 8.39 10.45
N SER A 123 -6.29 8.03 9.86
CA SER A 123 -7.55 7.84 10.59
C SER A 123 -7.46 6.67 11.57
N VAL A 124 -7.00 5.50 11.11
CA VAL A 124 -6.92 4.31 11.97
C VAL A 124 -5.84 4.47 13.05
N SER A 125 -4.71 5.13 12.74
CA SER A 125 -3.69 5.43 13.75
C SER A 125 -4.17 6.44 14.77
N GLU A 126 -4.95 7.44 14.35
CA GLU A 126 -5.55 8.44 15.25
C GLU A 126 -6.53 7.77 16.23
N ASP A 127 -7.37 6.85 15.76
CA ASP A 127 -8.28 6.07 16.61
C ASP A 127 -7.50 5.24 17.65
N ALA A 128 -6.38 4.62 17.23
CA ALA A 128 -5.52 3.86 18.12
C ALA A 128 -4.88 4.73 19.22
N LEU A 129 -4.40 5.92 18.87
CA LEU A 129 -3.83 6.87 19.82
C LEU A 129 -4.91 7.42 20.75
N ALA A 130 -6.10 7.73 20.25
CA ALA A 130 -7.21 8.23 21.04
C ALA A 130 -7.75 7.21 22.05
N ALA A 131 -7.61 5.91 21.77
CA ALA A 131 -8.03 4.83 22.65
C ALA A 131 -7.13 4.66 23.89
N VAL A 132 -5.95 5.29 23.93
CA VAL A 132 -5.04 5.26 25.10
C VAL A 132 -5.71 5.97 26.28
N PRO A 133 -5.78 5.37 27.50
CA PRO A 133 -6.40 5.98 28.66
C PRO A 133 -5.76 7.33 29.06
N ASN A 134 -6.58 8.30 29.44
CA ASN A 134 -6.09 9.61 29.88
C ASN A 134 -5.25 9.53 31.17
N SER A 135 -5.52 8.55 32.02
CA SER A 135 -4.73 8.30 33.25
C SER A 135 -3.24 8.12 32.97
N LEU A 136 -2.86 7.51 31.83
CA LEU A 136 -1.44 7.39 31.45
C LEU A 136 -0.81 8.75 31.11
N ARG A 137 -1.58 9.62 30.45
CA ARG A 137 -1.15 10.98 30.14
C ARG A 137 -1.01 11.82 31.40
N GLU A 138 -2.01 11.75 32.29
CA GLU A 138 -2.02 12.46 33.56
C GLU A 138 -0.88 12.02 34.48
N ALA A 139 -0.60 10.72 34.57
CA ALA A 139 0.52 10.19 35.32
C ALA A 139 1.86 10.72 34.81
N SER A 140 2.05 10.75 33.48
CA SER A 140 3.25 11.29 32.84
C SER A 140 3.42 12.79 33.14
N TYR A 141 2.36 13.57 33.05
CA TYR A 141 2.39 14.99 33.40
C TYR A 141 2.61 15.22 34.90
N GLY A 142 2.07 14.33 35.75
CA GLY A 142 2.25 14.40 37.21
C GLY A 142 3.70 14.28 37.68
N ILE A 143 4.54 13.57 36.93
CA ILE A 143 6.00 13.49 37.18
C ILE A 143 6.80 14.59 36.46
N GLY A 144 6.11 15.58 35.84
CA GLY A 144 6.75 16.73 35.20
C GLY A 144 7.18 16.51 33.73
N ALA A 145 6.75 15.43 33.06
CA ALA A 145 7.10 15.19 31.67
C ALA A 145 6.46 16.25 30.74
N ARG A 146 7.21 16.67 29.71
CA ARG A 146 6.70 17.56 28.68
C ARG A 146 5.79 16.77 27.73
N LYS A 147 4.94 17.49 26.99
CA LYS A 147 3.99 16.88 26.06
C LYS A 147 4.64 15.93 25.06
N PHE A 148 5.77 16.32 24.47
CA PHE A 148 6.53 15.49 23.56
C PHE A 148 7.01 14.20 24.23
N ASP A 149 7.57 14.30 25.43
CA ASP A 149 8.07 13.17 26.21
C ASP A 149 6.92 12.21 26.57
N THR A 150 5.75 12.74 26.94
CA THR A 150 4.52 11.95 27.19
C THR A 150 4.08 11.20 25.94
N VAL A 151 4.07 11.85 24.77
CA VAL A 151 3.67 11.20 23.51
C VAL A 151 4.63 10.06 23.17
N VAL A 152 5.93 10.31 23.23
CA VAL A 152 6.95 9.32 22.81
C VAL A 152 7.09 8.17 23.80
N SER A 153 7.05 8.46 25.11
CA SER A 153 7.38 7.47 26.15
C SER A 153 6.15 6.79 26.78
N ALA A 154 4.97 7.37 26.66
CA ALA A 154 3.74 6.79 27.24
C ALA A 154 2.69 6.46 26.16
N VAL A 155 2.30 7.42 25.33
CA VAL A 155 1.17 7.25 24.40
C VAL A 155 1.54 6.32 23.23
N LEU A 156 2.66 6.54 22.53
CA LEU A 156 3.06 5.71 21.39
C LEU A 156 3.31 4.24 21.79
N PRO A 157 4.03 3.92 22.88
CA PRO A 157 4.17 2.55 23.34
C PRO A 157 2.83 1.89 23.72
N ALA A 158 1.94 2.62 24.39
CA ALA A 158 0.62 2.12 24.75
C ALA A 158 -0.27 1.85 23.52
N ALA A 159 -0.14 2.67 22.45
CA ALA A 159 -0.90 2.55 21.21
C ALA A 159 -0.28 1.57 20.20
N VAL A 160 0.90 1.01 20.46
CA VAL A 160 1.70 0.27 19.47
C VAL A 160 0.93 -0.83 18.77
N SER A 161 0.08 -1.56 19.51
CA SER A 161 -0.75 -2.62 18.92
C SER A 161 -1.73 -2.10 17.88
N GLY A 162 -2.39 -0.96 18.16
CA GLY A 162 -3.30 -0.30 17.25
C GLY A 162 -2.57 0.33 16.05
N LEU A 163 -1.39 0.90 16.27
CA LEU A 163 -0.56 1.46 15.19
C LEU A 163 -0.06 0.39 14.23
N VAL A 164 0.33 -0.78 14.74
CA VAL A 164 0.70 -1.94 13.91
C VAL A 164 -0.52 -2.42 13.10
N ALA A 165 -1.71 -2.46 13.69
CA ALA A 165 -2.92 -2.80 12.96
C ALA A 165 -3.20 -1.80 11.82
N ALA A 166 -3.09 -0.49 12.09
CA ALA A 166 -3.23 0.55 11.08
C ALA A 166 -2.23 0.38 9.92
N PHE A 167 -0.96 0.09 10.25
CA PHE A 167 0.08 -0.15 9.26
C PHE A 167 -0.25 -1.35 8.36
N ILE A 168 -0.74 -2.45 8.93
CA ILE A 168 -1.10 -3.67 8.17
C ILE A 168 -2.29 -3.43 7.25
N ILE A 169 -3.31 -2.70 7.71
CA ILE A 169 -4.45 -2.30 6.89
C ILE A 169 -3.96 -1.42 5.72
N ALA A 170 -3.06 -0.47 6.00
CA ALA A 170 -2.47 0.40 4.99
C ALA A 170 -1.66 -0.38 3.94
N VAL A 171 -0.81 -1.33 4.38
CA VAL A 171 -0.04 -2.22 3.47
C VAL A 171 -0.97 -3.06 2.61
N SER A 172 -1.99 -3.68 3.21
CA SER A 172 -2.96 -4.49 2.48
C SER A 172 -3.69 -3.67 1.41
N ARG A 173 -4.04 -2.42 1.74
CA ARG A 173 -4.66 -1.47 0.79
C ARG A 173 -3.70 -1.07 -0.32
N ALA A 174 -2.43 -0.81 -0.01
CA ALA A 174 -1.41 -0.44 -0.99
C ALA A 174 -1.13 -1.57 -1.99
N ILE A 175 -0.99 -2.81 -1.51
CA ILE A 175 -0.74 -3.98 -2.38
C ILE A 175 -1.95 -4.28 -3.27
N GLY A 176 -3.17 -4.04 -2.78
CA GLY A 176 -4.40 -4.24 -3.52
C GLY A 176 -4.75 -3.10 -4.50
N GLU A 177 -3.96 -2.02 -4.56
CA GLU A 177 -4.27 -0.90 -5.44
C GLU A 177 -4.09 -1.27 -6.91
N THR A 178 -5.15 -1.04 -7.69
CA THR A 178 -5.22 -1.50 -9.08
C THR A 178 -5.01 -0.37 -10.07
N MET A 179 -5.81 0.69 -9.97
CA MET A 179 -5.86 1.70 -11.03
C MET A 179 -4.63 2.58 -11.08
N VAL A 180 -4.11 3.02 -9.94
CA VAL A 180 -2.85 3.80 -9.91
C VAL A 180 -1.69 2.96 -10.41
N ALA A 181 -1.60 1.69 -9.97
CA ALA A 181 -0.57 0.77 -10.42
C ALA A 181 -0.65 0.52 -11.93
N THR A 182 -1.86 0.27 -12.46
CA THR A 182 -2.08 0.02 -13.89
C THR A 182 -1.74 1.25 -14.74
N MET A 183 -2.19 2.45 -14.33
CA MET A 183 -1.99 3.66 -15.12
C MET A 183 -0.56 4.19 -15.06
N ALA A 184 0.03 4.22 -13.86
CA ALA A 184 1.30 4.92 -13.62
C ALA A 184 2.52 4.00 -13.50
N GLY A 185 2.33 2.74 -13.12
CA GLY A 185 3.43 1.77 -12.97
C GLY A 185 4.01 1.28 -14.29
N GLY A 186 3.19 1.29 -15.34
CA GLY A 186 3.55 0.76 -16.66
C GLY A 186 3.15 -0.70 -16.83
N PHE A 187 3.30 -1.17 -18.08
CA PHE A 187 2.89 -2.53 -18.48
C PHE A 187 4.10 -3.38 -18.89
N ASP A 188 5.23 -3.17 -18.25
CA ASP A 188 6.41 -3.94 -18.58
C ASP A 188 6.48 -5.17 -17.68
N GLY A 189 6.30 -6.32 -18.30
CA GLY A 189 6.47 -7.62 -17.69
C GLY A 189 7.91 -8.13 -17.76
N ALA A 190 8.90 -7.24 -17.91
CA ALA A 190 10.31 -7.59 -17.94
C ALA A 190 10.72 -8.41 -16.71
N GLY A 191 11.73 -9.27 -16.86
CA GLY A 191 12.14 -10.23 -15.83
C GLY A 191 12.51 -9.59 -14.49
N LEU A 192 12.57 -10.43 -13.48
CA LEU A 192 12.71 -10.06 -12.07
C LEU A 192 13.81 -9.02 -11.79
N PHE A 193 14.95 -9.11 -12.45
CA PHE A 193 16.09 -8.21 -12.24
C PHE A 193 15.95 -6.86 -12.95
N GLU A 194 15.22 -6.78 -14.05
CA GLU A 194 14.96 -5.54 -14.77
C GLU A 194 13.78 -4.77 -14.15
N GLY A 195 12.80 -5.49 -13.57
CA GLY A 195 11.62 -4.92 -12.92
C GLY A 195 11.80 -4.55 -11.46
N ALA A 196 12.92 -4.85 -10.80
CA ALA A 196 13.11 -4.59 -9.37
C ALA A 196 13.49 -3.14 -9.03
N TYR A 197 13.94 -2.35 -10.00
CA TYR A 197 14.30 -0.94 -9.77
C TYR A 197 13.04 -0.06 -9.77
N PRO A 198 12.78 0.70 -8.68
CA PRO A 198 11.57 1.53 -8.58
C PRO A 198 11.43 2.56 -9.71
N THR A 199 12.52 3.00 -10.30
CA THR A 199 12.55 3.96 -11.42
C THR A 199 12.19 3.34 -12.77
N ASN A 200 12.12 2.01 -12.85
CA ASN A 200 11.71 1.29 -14.05
C ASN A 200 10.18 1.09 -14.08
N ARG A 201 9.70 0.74 -15.26
CA ARG A 201 8.33 0.21 -15.41
C ARG A 201 8.23 -1.11 -14.66
N GLY A 202 7.04 -1.38 -14.13
CA GLY A 202 6.76 -2.65 -13.48
C GLY A 202 5.29 -2.97 -13.50
N LEU A 203 5.00 -4.24 -13.29
CA LEU A 203 3.65 -4.78 -13.30
C LEU A 203 3.32 -5.36 -11.94
N THR A 204 2.19 -4.93 -11.36
CA THR A 204 1.67 -5.54 -10.13
C THR A 204 0.73 -6.70 -10.44
N MET A 205 0.46 -7.55 -9.45
CA MET A 205 -0.53 -8.63 -9.58
C MET A 205 -1.91 -8.08 -10.00
N THR A 206 -2.35 -6.98 -9.39
CA THR A 206 -3.62 -6.31 -9.71
C THR A 206 -3.63 -5.71 -11.11
N ALA A 207 -2.53 -5.07 -11.54
CA ALA A 207 -2.40 -4.52 -12.88
C ALA A 207 -2.36 -5.62 -13.96
N ALA A 208 -1.69 -6.75 -13.67
CA ALA A 208 -1.69 -7.93 -14.55
C ALA A 208 -3.12 -8.47 -14.77
N MET A 209 -3.90 -8.57 -13.69
CA MET A 209 -5.31 -8.98 -13.79
C MET A 209 -6.15 -8.00 -14.61
N THR A 210 -6.00 -6.70 -14.40
CA THR A 210 -6.75 -5.67 -15.12
C THR A 210 -6.44 -5.70 -16.62
N ASN A 211 -5.19 -5.90 -16.99
CA ASN A 211 -4.76 -6.01 -18.39
C ASN A 211 -5.32 -7.24 -19.08
N ALA A 212 -5.40 -8.37 -18.38
CA ALA A 212 -5.96 -9.59 -18.92
C ALA A 212 -7.48 -9.50 -19.15
N VAL A 213 -8.20 -8.73 -18.31
CA VAL A 213 -9.66 -8.55 -18.43
C VAL A 213 -10.04 -7.41 -19.38
N GLY A 214 -9.36 -6.28 -19.29
CA GLY A 214 -9.72 -5.03 -19.97
C GLY A 214 -8.84 -4.66 -21.17
N GLY A 215 -7.75 -5.40 -21.37
CA GLY A 215 -6.76 -5.13 -22.42
C GLY A 215 -7.09 -5.76 -23.76
N THR A 216 -6.20 -5.52 -24.74
CA THR A 216 -6.24 -6.13 -26.06
C THR A 216 -5.87 -7.62 -26.04
N ASP A 217 -5.54 -8.18 -24.89
CA ASP A 217 -5.09 -9.56 -24.67
C ASP A 217 -6.25 -10.48 -24.26
N GLN A 218 -7.50 -10.06 -24.53
CA GLN A 218 -8.70 -10.84 -24.23
C GLN A 218 -8.78 -12.08 -25.10
N ASP A 219 -8.26 -13.17 -24.59
CA ASP A 219 -8.52 -14.51 -25.10
C ASP A 219 -9.47 -15.19 -24.10
N VAL A 220 -10.77 -14.91 -24.22
CA VAL A 220 -11.81 -15.45 -23.35
C VAL A 220 -11.83 -16.97 -23.52
N GLY A 221 -11.33 -17.68 -22.51
CA GLY A 221 -11.25 -19.14 -22.51
C GLY A 221 -9.85 -19.70 -22.84
N GLY A 222 -8.86 -18.84 -23.09
CA GLY A 222 -7.46 -19.24 -23.25
C GLY A 222 -6.68 -19.37 -21.94
N PRO A 223 -5.43 -19.86 -21.98
CA PRO A 223 -4.57 -20.01 -20.81
C PRO A 223 -4.40 -18.72 -20.00
N SER A 224 -4.37 -17.57 -20.67
CA SER A 224 -4.26 -16.25 -20.06
C SER A 224 -5.41 -15.94 -19.10
N PHE A 225 -6.60 -16.43 -19.39
CA PHE A 225 -7.79 -16.20 -18.55
C PHE A 225 -7.80 -17.12 -17.32
N GLU A 226 -7.32 -18.36 -17.46
CA GLU A 226 -7.21 -19.31 -16.34
C GLU A 226 -6.15 -18.85 -15.33
N VAL A 227 -5.00 -18.36 -15.81
CA VAL A 227 -3.93 -17.83 -14.95
C VAL A 227 -4.37 -16.61 -14.14
N LEU A 228 -5.31 -15.81 -14.68
CA LEU A 228 -5.88 -14.66 -13.99
C LEU A 228 -6.59 -15.05 -12.68
N TYR A 229 -7.40 -16.09 -12.70
CA TYR A 229 -8.03 -16.62 -11.47
C TYR A 229 -7.00 -17.07 -10.46
N PHE A 230 -5.92 -17.71 -10.93
CA PHE A 230 -4.84 -18.14 -10.07
C PHE A 230 -4.13 -16.96 -9.41
N VAL A 231 -3.80 -15.90 -10.17
CA VAL A 231 -3.22 -14.66 -9.63
C VAL A 231 -4.16 -14.03 -8.60
N GLY A 232 -5.48 -14.04 -8.86
CA GLY A 232 -6.48 -13.55 -7.92
C GLY A 232 -6.49 -14.32 -6.60
N VAL A 233 -6.42 -15.65 -6.66
CA VAL A 233 -6.32 -16.51 -5.46
C VAL A 233 -5.01 -16.26 -4.70
N LEU A 234 -3.89 -16.10 -5.41
CA LEU A 234 -2.61 -15.77 -4.78
C LEU A 234 -2.64 -14.41 -4.09
N LEU A 235 -3.21 -13.39 -4.73
CA LEU A 235 -3.36 -12.05 -4.16
C LEU A 235 -4.26 -12.08 -2.92
N PHE A 236 -5.39 -12.81 -3.00
CA PHE A 236 -6.26 -13.02 -1.85
C PHE A 236 -5.53 -13.72 -0.72
N GLY A 237 -4.81 -14.81 -1.01
CA GLY A 237 -4.00 -15.54 -0.03
C GLY A 237 -2.93 -14.66 0.61
N LEU A 238 -2.22 -13.84 -0.18
CA LEU A 238 -1.21 -12.89 0.29
C LEU A 238 -1.82 -11.87 1.27
N THR A 239 -2.91 -11.23 0.87
CA THR A 239 -3.58 -10.22 1.72
C THR A 239 -4.18 -10.86 2.97
N LEU A 240 -4.73 -12.07 2.87
CA LEU A 240 -5.22 -12.84 4.03
C LEU A 240 -4.07 -13.16 5.00
N ILE A 241 -2.94 -13.66 4.50
CA ILE A 241 -1.75 -13.95 5.32
C ILE A 241 -1.27 -12.69 6.03
N LEU A 242 -1.14 -11.57 5.32
CA LEU A 242 -0.73 -10.28 5.90
C LEU A 242 -1.67 -9.88 7.04
N ASN A 243 -3.00 -9.97 6.84
CA ASN A 243 -3.98 -9.64 7.87
C ASN A 243 -3.93 -10.61 9.06
N VAL A 244 -3.80 -11.92 8.81
CA VAL A 244 -3.71 -12.92 9.89
C VAL A 244 -2.42 -12.77 10.70
N VAL A 245 -1.29 -12.60 10.02
CA VAL A 245 0.02 -12.37 10.67
C VAL A 245 -0.02 -11.06 11.46
N GLY A 246 -0.59 -10.02 10.86
CA GLY A 246 -0.77 -8.75 11.52
C GLY A 246 -1.59 -8.83 12.80
N ASN A 247 -2.73 -9.48 12.75
CA ASN A 247 -3.56 -9.69 13.93
C ASN A 247 -2.83 -10.51 15.02
N ARG A 248 -1.98 -11.48 14.64
CA ARG A 248 -1.16 -12.21 15.60
C ARG A 248 -0.11 -11.32 16.26
N VAL A 249 0.56 -10.46 15.49
CA VAL A 249 1.53 -9.49 16.01
C VAL A 249 0.84 -8.53 16.97
N VAL A 250 -0.28 -7.95 16.58
CA VAL A 250 -1.12 -7.07 17.41
C VAL A 250 -1.47 -7.74 18.74
N ASN A 251 -1.93 -9.00 18.70
CA ASN A 251 -2.33 -9.73 19.90
C ASN A 251 -1.15 -10.07 20.84
N ARG A 252 0.07 -10.18 20.30
CA ARG A 252 1.29 -10.40 21.10
C ARG A 252 1.80 -9.13 21.77
N VAL A 253 1.63 -7.98 21.08
CA VAL A 253 2.15 -6.69 21.56
C VAL A 253 1.09 -5.95 22.38
N ARG A 254 -0.15 -6.44 22.39
CA ARG A 254 -1.24 -5.83 23.16
C ARG A 254 -0.95 -5.92 24.65
N GLU A 255 -0.52 -4.81 25.23
CA GLU A 255 -0.46 -4.66 26.68
C GLU A 255 -1.90 -4.59 27.21
N LYS A 256 -2.17 -5.41 28.23
CA LYS A 256 -3.45 -5.38 28.95
C LYS A 256 -3.32 -4.34 30.05
N TYR A 257 -3.89 -3.18 29.82
CA TYR A 257 -4.09 -2.14 30.87
C TYR A 257 -5.43 -2.37 31.57
#